data_05e14c0cb30c9c8588e1680f7717051e
#
_entry.id   05e14c0cb30c9c8588e1680f7717051e
#
_cell.length_a   1.000
_cell.length_b   1.000
_cell.length_c   1.000
_cell.angle_alpha   90.00
_cell.angle_beta   90.00
_cell.angle_gamma   90.00
#
_symmetry.space_group_name_H-M   'P 1'
#
loop_
_entity.id
_entity.type
_entity.pdbx_description
1 polymer ?
#
loop_
_entity_poly.entity_id
_entity_poly.type
_entity_poly.pdbx_seq_one_letter_code
_entity_poly.pdbx_strand_id
1 'polypeptide(L)'
;FGAIDIDPKSYTNFNLKKYLEIITEKNLPVIPVKSKSGGLHLYVFTKEKIKASEIREFLEKLLFIFGLPSKTEIYPKQTSLDSSDGKRPSGNFINLPYYNKKDRVAVKPDGEEMDFDTFIKVINLNAQSSENLKTLGADLINRELKNQSLEFEDGPPCLGLICGDIDRTKQKLPDARDRFLYNYMVFAKRKYPDEWEARVLQKARDYIKYDNVWGDAKVKEKI
;
A
#
# COMPACT_ATOMS: atom_id res chain seq x y z
N PHE A 1 -11.16 -15.65 -0.12
CA PHE A 1 -10.15 -14.78 0.49
C PHE A 1 -9.23 -14.18 -0.57
N GLY A 2 -8.57 -13.08 -0.20
CA GLY A 2 -7.42 -12.54 -0.90
C GLY A 2 -6.24 -12.31 0.05
N ALA A 3 -5.04 -12.09 -0.48
CA ALA A 3 -3.86 -11.83 0.34
C ALA A 3 -2.86 -10.91 -0.36
N ILE A 4 -2.13 -10.14 0.43
CA ILE A 4 -0.93 -9.39 0.02
C ILE A 4 0.28 -10.13 0.58
N ASP A 5 1.29 -10.37 -0.24
CA ASP A 5 2.56 -11.00 0.18
C ASP A 5 3.65 -9.94 0.30
N ILE A 6 4.16 -9.77 1.52
CA ILE A 6 5.21 -8.80 1.84
C ILE A 6 6.49 -9.57 2.17
N ASP A 7 7.33 -9.78 1.14
CA ASP A 7 8.65 -10.40 1.31
C ASP A 7 9.65 -9.37 1.86
N PRO A 8 10.27 -9.59 3.03
CA PRO A 8 11.23 -8.65 3.63
C PRO A 8 12.45 -8.37 2.75
N LYS A 9 12.82 -9.28 1.85
CA LYS A 9 13.91 -9.08 0.89
C LYS A 9 13.60 -8.00 -0.15
N SER A 10 12.32 -7.77 -0.41
CA SER A 10 11.86 -6.76 -1.37
C SER A 10 11.69 -5.37 -0.75
N TYR A 11 11.77 -5.25 0.59
CA TYR A 11 11.51 -4.02 1.32
C TYR A 11 12.62 -3.72 2.31
N THR A 12 13.40 -2.68 2.08
CA THR A 12 14.57 -2.27 2.89
C THR A 12 14.23 -1.93 4.34
N ASN A 13 12.97 -1.64 4.66
CA ASN A 13 12.52 -1.22 5.98
C ASN A 13 11.27 -1.99 6.42
N PHE A 14 11.28 -3.34 6.28
CA PHE A 14 10.19 -4.16 6.81
C PHE A 14 10.07 -3.97 8.33
N ASN A 15 8.90 -3.55 8.78
CA ASN A 15 8.58 -3.36 10.20
C ASN A 15 7.17 -3.87 10.49
N LEU A 16 7.07 -5.04 11.11
CA LEU A 16 5.79 -5.66 11.47
C LEU A 16 4.91 -4.71 12.30
N LYS A 17 5.48 -4.04 13.29
CA LYS A 17 4.73 -3.14 14.19
C LYS A 17 3.99 -2.05 13.41
N LYS A 18 4.63 -1.45 12.39
CA LYS A 18 4.00 -0.45 11.52
C LYS A 18 2.74 -0.98 10.83
N TYR A 19 2.78 -2.22 10.33
CA TYR A 19 1.60 -2.82 9.69
C TYR A 19 0.47 -3.08 10.67
N LEU A 20 0.78 -3.55 11.88
CA LEU A 20 -0.19 -3.77 12.95
C LEU A 20 -0.86 -2.46 13.40
N GLU A 21 -0.08 -1.39 13.53
CA GLU A 21 -0.57 -0.04 13.84
C GLU A 21 -1.57 0.43 12.77
N ILE A 22 -1.22 0.36 11.48
CA ILE A 22 -2.11 0.76 10.38
C ILE A 22 -3.41 -0.07 10.37
N ILE A 23 -3.32 -1.39 10.57
CA ILE A 23 -4.49 -2.27 10.63
C ILE A 23 -5.44 -1.82 11.75
N THR A 24 -4.89 -1.52 12.92
CA THR A 24 -5.65 -1.13 14.12
C THR A 24 -6.23 0.27 13.96
N GLU A 25 -5.42 1.26 13.62
CA GLU A 25 -5.83 2.67 13.51
C GLU A 25 -6.93 2.86 12.45
N LYS A 26 -6.83 2.15 11.33
CA LYS A 26 -7.80 2.25 10.24
C LYS A 26 -8.91 1.23 10.31
N ASN A 27 -8.93 0.38 11.34
CA ASN A 27 -9.89 -0.70 11.54
C ASN A 27 -10.06 -1.56 10.28
N LEU A 28 -8.93 -2.03 9.72
CA LEU A 28 -8.94 -2.80 8.48
C LEU A 28 -9.35 -4.25 8.74
N PRO A 29 -10.18 -4.89 7.88
CA PRO A 29 -10.57 -6.29 7.99
C PRO A 29 -9.46 -7.21 7.47
N VAL A 30 -8.26 -7.02 7.98
CA VAL A 30 -7.04 -7.70 7.54
C VAL A 30 -6.48 -8.52 8.69
N ILE A 31 -6.15 -9.77 8.42
CA ILE A 31 -5.49 -10.64 9.39
C ILE A 31 -4.03 -10.82 8.97
N PRO A 32 -3.07 -10.29 9.73
CA PRO A 32 -1.65 -10.46 9.47
C PRO A 32 -1.19 -11.88 9.86
N VAL A 33 -0.42 -12.53 9.00
CA VAL A 33 0.13 -13.87 9.19
C VAL A 33 1.62 -13.85 8.88
N LYS A 34 2.47 -14.30 9.79
CA LYS A 34 3.90 -14.44 9.55
C LYS A 34 4.15 -15.37 8.36
N SER A 35 5.07 -15.01 7.47
CA SER A 35 5.51 -15.90 6.40
C SER A 35 6.76 -16.69 6.80
N LYS A 36 7.01 -17.82 6.13
CA LYS A 36 8.19 -18.66 6.39
C LYS A 36 9.53 -17.90 6.19
N SER A 37 9.54 -16.93 5.30
CA SER A 37 10.72 -16.10 4.98
C SER A 37 10.98 -14.96 5.98
N GLY A 38 10.18 -14.87 7.05
CA GLY A 38 10.24 -13.76 8.01
C GLY A 38 9.48 -12.50 7.56
N GLY A 39 8.72 -12.60 6.47
CA GLY A 39 7.81 -11.56 5.99
C GLY A 39 6.41 -11.67 6.56
N LEU A 40 5.45 -11.09 5.84
CA LEU A 40 4.07 -10.97 6.29
C LEU A 40 3.12 -11.21 5.13
N HIS A 41 2.12 -12.07 5.35
CA HIS A 41 0.95 -12.15 4.50
C HIS A 41 -0.22 -11.41 5.16
N LEU A 42 -0.86 -10.53 4.43
CA LEU A 42 -2.04 -9.79 4.89
C LEU A 42 -3.27 -10.41 4.25
N TYR A 43 -4.05 -11.17 5.02
CA TYR A 43 -5.24 -11.87 4.53
C TYR A 43 -6.50 -11.04 4.71
N VAL A 44 -7.35 -11.06 3.67
CA VAL A 44 -8.74 -10.56 3.71
C VAL A 44 -9.66 -11.74 3.42
N PHE A 45 -10.53 -12.09 4.38
CA PHE A 45 -11.49 -13.18 4.23
C PHE A 45 -12.86 -12.65 3.81
N THR A 46 -13.59 -13.49 3.06
CA THR A 46 -14.91 -13.16 2.54
C THR A 46 -15.96 -14.13 3.04
N LYS A 47 -17.18 -13.65 3.28
CA LYS A 47 -18.33 -14.47 3.74
C LYS A 47 -18.85 -15.39 2.66
N GLU A 48 -18.77 -14.93 1.41
CA GLU A 48 -19.23 -15.65 0.22
C GLU A 48 -18.12 -15.75 -0.83
N LYS A 49 -18.38 -16.54 -1.86
CA LYS A 49 -17.52 -16.56 -3.06
C LYS A 49 -17.70 -15.27 -3.83
N ILE A 50 -16.60 -14.58 -4.08
CA ILE A 50 -16.55 -13.34 -4.86
C ILE A 50 -15.64 -13.48 -6.06
N LYS A 51 -15.78 -12.61 -7.05
CA LYS A 51 -14.91 -12.61 -8.23
C LYS A 51 -13.48 -12.24 -7.84
N ALA A 52 -12.51 -12.87 -8.50
CA ALA A 52 -11.09 -12.55 -8.30
C ALA A 52 -10.79 -11.05 -8.57
N SER A 53 -11.47 -10.45 -9.55
CA SER A 53 -11.34 -9.02 -9.84
C SER A 53 -11.78 -8.12 -8.67
N GLU A 54 -12.84 -8.48 -7.96
CA GLU A 54 -13.38 -7.68 -6.86
C GLU A 54 -12.45 -7.68 -5.64
N ILE A 55 -11.94 -8.86 -5.26
CA ILE A 55 -10.98 -8.93 -4.15
C ILE A 55 -9.67 -8.25 -4.50
N ARG A 56 -9.19 -8.39 -5.74
CA ARG A 56 -7.97 -7.72 -6.21
C ARG A 56 -8.09 -6.20 -6.14
N GLU A 57 -9.21 -5.64 -6.60
CA GLU A 57 -9.46 -4.18 -6.51
C GLU A 57 -9.35 -3.68 -5.06
N PHE A 58 -9.89 -4.42 -4.10
CA PHE A 58 -9.75 -4.08 -2.69
C PHE A 58 -8.30 -4.20 -2.20
N LEU A 59 -7.60 -5.27 -2.56
CA LEU A 59 -6.19 -5.45 -2.20
C LEU A 59 -5.29 -4.36 -2.79
N GLU A 60 -5.53 -3.91 -4.02
CA GLU A 60 -4.81 -2.79 -4.65
C GLU A 60 -5.01 -1.48 -3.87
N LYS A 61 -6.22 -1.21 -3.37
CA LYS A 61 -6.47 -0.09 -2.46
C LYS A 61 -5.71 -0.25 -1.14
N LEU A 62 -5.64 -1.47 -0.61
CA LEU A 62 -4.84 -1.74 0.59
C LEU A 62 -3.33 -1.53 0.35
N LEU A 63 -2.78 -1.85 -0.83
CA LEU A 63 -1.39 -1.52 -1.15
C LEU A 63 -1.13 -0.03 -0.96
N PHE A 64 -2.02 0.82 -1.45
CA PHE A 64 -1.93 2.27 -1.25
C PHE A 64 -1.98 2.65 0.23
N ILE A 65 -2.92 2.09 0.99
CA ILE A 65 -3.10 2.36 2.44
C ILE A 65 -1.86 1.97 3.25
N PHE A 66 -1.23 0.85 2.90
CA PHE A 66 -0.01 0.37 3.57
C PHE A 66 1.28 1.04 3.06
N GLY A 67 1.20 1.87 2.02
CA GLY A 67 2.37 2.46 1.36
C GLY A 67 3.24 1.44 0.67
N LEU A 68 2.64 0.40 0.11
CA LEU A 68 3.32 -0.67 -0.62
C LEU A 68 3.38 -0.33 -2.12
N PRO A 69 4.47 -0.68 -2.81
CA PRO A 69 4.56 -0.53 -4.26
C PRO A 69 3.45 -1.27 -4.99
N SER A 70 2.98 -0.74 -6.12
CA SER A 70 1.95 -1.38 -6.95
C SER A 70 2.36 -2.75 -7.51
N LYS A 71 3.68 -3.04 -7.56
CA LYS A 71 4.25 -4.34 -7.96
C LYS A 71 4.25 -5.38 -6.84
N THR A 72 3.82 -5.04 -5.62
CA THR A 72 3.70 -5.99 -4.51
C THR A 72 2.78 -7.14 -4.91
N GLU A 73 3.17 -8.37 -4.56
CA GLU A 73 2.38 -9.54 -4.92
C GLU A 73 1.05 -9.57 -4.17
N ILE A 74 -0.04 -9.71 -4.94
CA ILE A 74 -1.38 -9.90 -4.42
C ILE A 74 -2.00 -11.19 -4.98
N TYR A 75 -2.79 -11.85 -4.17
CA TYR A 75 -3.46 -13.12 -4.51
C TYR A 75 -4.98 -12.98 -4.39
N PRO A 76 -5.75 -13.49 -5.37
CA PRO A 76 -5.31 -14.20 -6.57
C PRO A 76 -4.48 -13.31 -7.51
N LYS A 77 -3.45 -13.85 -8.19
CA LYS A 77 -2.63 -13.11 -9.16
C LYS A 77 -3.39 -12.83 -10.46
N GLN A 78 -4.28 -13.75 -10.86
CA GLN A 78 -5.08 -13.65 -12.07
C GLN A 78 -6.56 -13.37 -11.74
N THR A 79 -7.23 -12.66 -12.62
CA THR A 79 -8.69 -12.44 -12.58
C THR A 79 -9.46 -13.49 -13.36
N SER A 80 -8.81 -14.16 -14.32
CA SER A 80 -9.32 -15.26 -15.12
C SER A 80 -8.27 -16.36 -15.23
N LEU A 81 -8.70 -17.58 -15.50
CA LEU A 81 -7.84 -18.71 -15.79
C LEU A 81 -8.00 -19.08 -17.26
N ASP A 82 -6.93 -18.94 -18.04
CA ASP A 82 -6.93 -19.34 -19.44
C ASP A 82 -6.62 -20.83 -19.55
N SER A 83 -7.42 -21.51 -20.39
CA SER A 83 -7.27 -22.94 -20.71
C SER A 83 -6.74 -23.16 -22.14
N SER A 84 -5.96 -22.21 -22.67
CA SER A 84 -5.48 -22.23 -24.06
C SER A 84 -4.69 -23.48 -24.47
N ASP A 85 -4.12 -24.20 -23.50
CA ASP A 85 -3.25 -25.37 -23.77
C ASP A 85 -3.93 -26.72 -23.54
N GLY A 86 -5.27 -26.79 -23.40
CA GLY A 86 -5.98 -28.02 -23.12
C GLY A 86 -5.67 -28.66 -21.74
N LYS A 87 -4.83 -28.03 -20.94
CA LYS A 87 -4.54 -28.41 -19.55
C LYS A 87 -5.57 -27.77 -18.61
N ARG A 88 -5.82 -28.40 -17.44
CA ARG A 88 -6.64 -27.75 -16.42
C ARG A 88 -6.01 -26.41 -16.04
N PRO A 89 -6.78 -25.31 -16.16
CA PRO A 89 -6.24 -23.98 -15.81
C PRO A 89 -5.87 -24.00 -14.33
N SER A 90 -4.62 -23.64 -14.02
CA SER A 90 -4.12 -23.50 -12.66
C SER A 90 -3.73 -22.07 -12.40
N GLY A 91 -4.23 -21.50 -11.30
CA GLY A 91 -3.80 -20.20 -10.81
C GLY A 91 -2.54 -20.30 -9.96
N ASN A 92 -1.97 -19.17 -9.62
CA ASN A 92 -0.92 -19.10 -8.62
C ASN A 92 -1.51 -19.33 -7.24
N PHE A 93 -0.72 -19.89 -6.33
CA PHE A 93 -1.16 -20.20 -4.98
C PHE A 93 -0.33 -19.44 -3.94
N ILE A 94 -0.90 -19.24 -2.78
CA ILE A 94 -0.24 -18.79 -1.56
C ILE A 94 -0.46 -19.85 -0.48
N ASN A 95 0.55 -20.08 0.35
CA ASN A 95 0.42 -21.04 1.45
C ASN A 95 -0.58 -20.54 2.47
N LEU A 96 -1.51 -21.43 2.86
CA LEU A 96 -2.52 -21.11 3.86
C LEU A 96 -1.90 -20.84 5.24
N PRO A 97 -2.52 -19.98 6.06
CA PRO A 97 -2.17 -19.83 7.45
C PRO A 97 -2.17 -21.19 8.18
N TYR A 98 -1.27 -21.35 9.13
CA TYR A 98 -1.06 -22.59 9.91
C TYR A 98 -0.66 -23.84 9.10
N TYR A 99 -0.44 -23.69 7.79
CA TYR A 99 0.19 -24.75 7.01
C TYR A 99 1.61 -24.93 7.52
N ASN A 100 1.94 -26.13 8.01
CA ASN A 100 3.19 -26.45 8.69
C ASN A 100 3.42 -25.74 10.04
N LYS A 101 2.35 -25.49 10.77
CA LYS A 101 2.15 -25.05 12.18
C LYS A 101 3.14 -24.04 12.80
N LYS A 102 4.43 -24.06 12.47
CA LYS A 102 5.45 -23.25 13.18
C LYS A 102 5.77 -21.92 12.50
N ASP A 103 5.58 -21.81 11.18
CA ASP A 103 6.15 -20.70 10.40
C ASP A 103 5.10 -19.73 9.84
N ARG A 104 3.80 -20.05 9.93
CA ARG A 104 2.72 -19.27 9.30
C ARG A 104 1.59 -19.04 10.28
N VAL A 105 1.91 -18.31 11.33
CA VAL A 105 1.01 -18.07 12.45
C VAL A 105 0.44 -16.66 12.35
N ALA A 106 -0.87 -16.53 12.57
CA ALA A 106 -1.51 -15.22 12.62
C ALA A 106 -1.03 -14.42 13.84
N VAL A 107 -1.03 -13.10 13.71
CA VAL A 107 -0.52 -12.18 14.74
C VAL A 107 -1.64 -11.28 15.21
N LYS A 108 -1.75 -11.09 16.51
CA LYS A 108 -2.66 -10.14 17.14
C LYS A 108 -2.17 -8.69 16.95
N PRO A 109 -3.01 -7.67 17.22
CA PRO A 109 -2.61 -6.26 17.17
C PRO A 109 -1.44 -5.89 18.08
N ASP A 110 -1.26 -6.60 19.18
CA ASP A 110 -0.14 -6.42 20.14
C ASP A 110 1.18 -7.09 19.68
N GLY A 111 1.12 -7.87 18.59
CA GLY A 111 2.27 -8.59 18.04
C GLY A 111 2.40 -10.03 18.52
N GLU A 112 1.54 -10.48 19.46
CA GLU A 112 1.52 -11.87 19.90
C GLU A 112 0.95 -12.82 18.83
N GLU A 113 1.40 -14.07 18.85
CA GLU A 113 0.88 -15.11 17.98
C GLU A 113 -0.53 -15.55 18.41
N MET A 114 -1.40 -15.79 17.44
CA MET A 114 -2.71 -16.39 17.68
C MET A 114 -2.60 -17.91 17.66
N ASP A 115 -3.35 -18.59 18.52
CA ASP A 115 -3.66 -20.00 18.32
C ASP A 115 -4.67 -20.18 17.18
N PHE A 116 -4.80 -21.41 16.67
CA PHE A 116 -5.64 -21.71 15.52
C PHE A 116 -7.14 -21.44 15.80
N ASP A 117 -7.62 -21.76 17.00
CA ASP A 117 -9.04 -21.59 17.36
C ASP A 117 -9.40 -20.09 17.44
N THR A 118 -8.51 -19.29 18.00
CA THR A 118 -8.65 -17.83 18.01
C THR A 118 -8.63 -17.28 16.59
N PHE A 119 -7.72 -17.75 15.73
CA PHE A 119 -7.66 -17.34 14.34
C PHE A 119 -8.97 -17.61 13.58
N ILE A 120 -9.57 -18.80 13.76
CA ILE A 120 -10.87 -19.12 13.14
C ILE A 120 -11.98 -18.20 13.65
N LYS A 121 -12.02 -17.88 14.95
CA LYS A 121 -12.96 -16.91 15.51
C LYS A 121 -12.78 -15.52 14.88
N VAL A 122 -11.53 -15.07 14.74
CA VAL A 122 -11.21 -13.77 14.14
C VAL A 122 -11.60 -13.74 12.65
N ILE A 123 -11.40 -14.81 11.89
CA ILE A 123 -11.88 -14.90 10.50
C ILE A 123 -13.39 -14.68 10.45
N ASN A 124 -14.16 -15.41 11.26
CA ASN A 124 -15.63 -15.32 11.26
C ASN A 124 -16.14 -13.91 11.60
N LEU A 125 -15.44 -13.20 12.48
CA LEU A 125 -15.77 -11.82 12.85
C LEU A 125 -15.39 -10.80 11.77
N ASN A 126 -14.25 -11.00 11.11
CA ASN A 126 -13.69 -10.04 10.17
C ASN A 126 -14.04 -10.31 8.69
N ALA A 127 -14.61 -11.46 8.37
CA ALA A 127 -15.00 -11.78 6.99
C ALA A 127 -15.98 -10.75 6.43
N GLN A 128 -15.73 -10.29 5.21
CA GLN A 128 -16.47 -9.22 4.57
C GLN A 128 -17.34 -9.76 3.41
N SER A 129 -18.48 -9.09 3.17
CA SER A 129 -19.22 -9.27 1.92
C SER A 129 -18.56 -8.50 0.78
N SER A 130 -18.89 -8.86 -0.47
CA SER A 130 -18.43 -8.12 -1.65
C SER A 130 -18.82 -6.64 -1.58
N GLU A 131 -20.04 -6.35 -1.16
CA GLU A 131 -20.54 -4.98 -1.02
C GLU A 131 -19.76 -4.18 0.04
N ASN A 132 -19.51 -4.79 1.20
CA ASN A 132 -18.72 -4.15 2.25
C ASN A 132 -17.29 -3.84 1.79
N LEU A 133 -16.65 -4.73 1.03
CA LEU A 133 -15.31 -4.48 0.50
C LEU A 133 -15.29 -3.29 -0.47
N LYS A 134 -16.32 -3.15 -1.32
CA LYS A 134 -16.43 -2.02 -2.25
C LYS A 134 -16.60 -0.70 -1.49
N THR A 135 -17.54 -0.65 -0.56
CA THR A 135 -17.82 0.54 0.26
C THR A 135 -16.61 0.92 1.10
N LEU A 136 -16.07 -0.03 1.85
CA LEU A 136 -14.90 0.21 2.69
C LEU A 136 -13.69 0.68 1.88
N GLY A 137 -13.45 0.05 0.73
CA GLY A 137 -12.35 0.44 -0.16
C GLY A 137 -12.49 1.87 -0.68
N ALA A 138 -13.71 2.30 -1.02
CA ALA A 138 -13.97 3.69 -1.42
C ALA A 138 -13.78 4.66 -0.24
N ASP A 139 -14.31 4.33 0.93
CA ASP A 139 -14.18 5.16 2.14
C ASP A 139 -12.73 5.32 2.60
N LEU A 140 -11.95 4.25 2.56
CA LEU A 140 -10.52 4.29 2.91
C LEU A 140 -9.75 5.24 2.00
N ILE A 141 -9.95 5.13 0.69
CA ILE A 141 -9.31 6.03 -0.28
C ILE A 141 -9.76 7.47 -0.06
N ASN A 142 -11.06 7.72 0.12
CA ASN A 142 -11.60 9.06 0.36
C ASN A 142 -11.03 9.69 1.64
N ARG A 143 -10.84 8.91 2.72
CA ARG A 143 -10.23 9.41 3.96
C ARG A 143 -8.75 9.76 3.75
N GLU A 144 -7.99 8.92 3.03
CA GLU A 144 -6.60 9.24 2.70
C GLU A 144 -6.49 10.47 1.80
N LEU A 145 -7.39 10.63 0.82
CA LEU A 145 -7.44 11.80 -0.03
C LEU A 145 -7.80 13.09 0.75
N LYS A 146 -8.68 13.00 1.76
CA LYS A 146 -9.01 14.13 2.64
C LYS A 146 -7.88 14.51 3.59
N ASN A 147 -7.01 13.56 3.94
CA ASN A 147 -5.80 13.81 4.74
C ASN A 147 -4.64 14.35 3.88
N GLN A 148 -4.88 14.64 2.60
CA GLN A 148 -3.90 15.32 1.77
C GLN A 148 -3.65 16.72 2.33
N SER A 149 -2.40 17.12 2.24
CA SER A 149 -1.97 18.47 2.58
C SER A 149 -2.92 19.50 1.96
N LEU A 150 -3.50 20.37 2.79
CA LEU A 150 -4.31 21.53 2.36
C LEU A 150 -3.62 22.36 1.26
N GLU A 151 -2.30 22.24 1.14
CA GLU A 151 -1.50 22.86 0.10
C GLU A 151 -1.99 22.53 -1.32
N PHE A 152 -2.53 21.30 -1.54
CA PHE A 152 -2.94 20.81 -2.86
C PHE A 152 -4.47 20.71 -3.03
N GLU A 153 -5.26 21.35 -2.16
CA GLU A 153 -6.72 21.31 -2.25
C GLU A 153 -7.23 21.77 -3.62
N ASP A 154 -6.61 22.84 -4.16
CA ASP A 154 -6.86 23.39 -5.50
C ASP A 154 -5.78 22.99 -6.54
N GLY A 155 -4.98 22.00 -6.23
CA GLY A 155 -3.82 21.58 -7.02
C GLY A 155 -4.01 20.22 -7.72
N PRO A 156 -2.97 19.76 -8.43
CA PRO A 156 -2.99 18.45 -9.06
C PRO A 156 -3.11 17.34 -8.01
N PRO A 157 -4.13 16.47 -8.09
CA PRO A 157 -4.32 15.39 -7.12
C PRO A 157 -3.11 14.47 -6.94
N CYS A 158 -2.32 14.29 -8.01
CA CYS A 158 -1.10 13.48 -7.97
C CYS A 158 -0.03 14.05 -7.02
N LEU A 159 0.08 15.37 -6.90
CA LEU A 159 1.01 15.98 -5.95
C LEU A 159 0.56 15.77 -4.51
N GLY A 160 -0.73 15.95 -4.25
CA GLY A 160 -1.31 15.69 -2.93
C GLY A 160 -1.09 14.23 -2.49
N LEU A 161 -1.30 13.28 -3.40
CA LEU A 161 -1.09 11.86 -3.15
C LEU A 161 0.38 11.53 -2.87
N ILE A 162 1.30 12.01 -3.71
CA ILE A 162 2.73 11.75 -3.56
C ILE A 162 3.26 12.38 -2.27
N CYS A 163 2.93 13.65 -2.01
CA CYS A 163 3.37 14.34 -0.81
C CYS A 163 2.78 13.69 0.45
N GLY A 164 1.48 13.38 0.45
CA GLY A 164 0.83 12.69 1.56
C GLY A 164 1.44 11.32 1.86
N ASP A 165 1.82 10.55 0.82
CA ASP A 165 2.51 9.27 1.00
C ASP A 165 3.89 9.44 1.62
N ILE A 166 4.67 10.42 1.16
CA ILE A 166 6.01 10.72 1.69
C ILE A 166 5.90 11.22 3.14
N ASP A 167 4.94 12.09 3.44
CA ASP A 167 4.70 12.60 4.79
C ASP A 167 4.36 11.48 5.77
N ARG A 168 3.61 10.49 5.32
CA ARG A 168 3.24 9.32 6.10
C ARG A 168 4.39 8.34 6.27
N THR A 169 5.08 7.99 5.17
CA THR A 169 6.11 6.93 5.17
C THR A 169 7.49 7.45 5.56
N LYS A 170 7.71 8.77 5.48
CA LYS A 170 9.01 9.44 5.62
C LYS A 170 10.05 8.93 4.58
N GLN A 171 9.57 8.27 3.52
CA GLN A 171 10.42 7.77 2.44
C GLN A 171 10.39 8.75 1.27
N LYS A 172 11.51 9.43 1.04
CA LYS A 172 11.66 10.35 -0.09
C LYS A 172 11.68 9.61 -1.42
N LEU A 173 11.23 10.28 -2.49
CA LEU A 173 11.18 9.73 -3.85
C LEU A 173 12.58 9.32 -4.33
N PRO A 174 12.79 8.03 -4.63
CA PRO A 174 14.06 7.54 -5.18
C PRO A 174 14.15 7.72 -6.70
N ASP A 175 13.00 7.74 -7.38
CA ASP A 175 12.87 7.87 -8.83
C ASP A 175 11.71 8.82 -9.19
N ALA A 176 11.38 8.95 -10.49
CA ALA A 176 10.36 9.88 -11.00
C ALA A 176 10.54 11.34 -10.54
N ARG A 177 11.74 11.71 -10.08
CA ARG A 177 12.10 12.99 -9.47
C ARG A 177 11.87 14.16 -10.41
N ASP A 178 12.22 14.01 -11.69
CA ASP A 178 11.98 15.01 -12.72
C ASP A 178 10.51 15.35 -12.91
N ARG A 179 9.67 14.31 -12.98
CA ARG A 179 8.23 14.48 -13.16
C ARG A 179 7.59 15.13 -11.94
N PHE A 180 7.98 14.73 -10.75
CA PHE A 180 7.51 15.34 -9.50
C PHE A 180 7.90 16.83 -9.46
N LEU A 181 9.18 17.14 -9.71
CA LEU A 181 9.69 18.50 -9.69
C LEU A 181 8.97 19.40 -10.72
N TYR A 182 8.82 18.91 -11.94
CA TYR A 182 8.10 19.63 -13.00
C TYR A 182 6.65 19.93 -12.61
N ASN A 183 5.91 18.93 -12.14
CA ASN A 183 4.52 19.12 -11.73
C ASN A 183 4.40 20.10 -10.57
N TYR A 184 5.31 20.01 -9.59
CA TYR A 184 5.32 20.95 -8.47
C TYR A 184 5.70 22.38 -8.91
N MET A 185 6.67 22.54 -9.82
CA MET A 185 7.00 23.83 -10.41
C MET A 185 5.80 24.50 -11.07
N VAL A 186 5.06 23.77 -11.91
CA VAL A 186 3.88 24.30 -12.59
C VAL A 186 2.81 24.73 -11.57
N PHE A 187 2.59 23.95 -10.55
CA PHE A 187 1.68 24.27 -9.45
C PHE A 187 2.16 25.51 -8.66
N ALA A 188 3.43 25.51 -8.25
CA ALA A 188 4.00 26.59 -7.43
C ALA A 188 4.00 27.94 -8.17
N LYS A 189 4.34 27.97 -9.46
CA LYS A 189 4.28 29.19 -10.29
C LYS A 189 2.88 29.81 -10.32
N ARG A 190 1.82 28.99 -10.29
CA ARG A 190 0.44 29.50 -10.29
C ARG A 190 0.00 29.95 -8.91
N LYS A 191 0.34 29.19 -7.88
CA LYS A 191 -0.14 29.41 -6.51
C LYS A 191 0.68 30.42 -5.73
N TYR A 192 2.00 30.50 -6.00
CA TYR A 192 2.96 31.32 -5.27
C TYR A 192 3.91 32.06 -6.24
N PRO A 193 3.40 32.98 -7.08
CA PRO A 193 4.18 33.59 -8.18
C PRO A 193 5.48 34.23 -7.71
N ASP A 194 5.50 34.84 -6.53
CA ASP A 194 6.66 35.58 -6.01
C ASP A 194 7.67 34.68 -5.22
N GLU A 195 7.27 33.48 -4.84
CA GLU A 195 8.06 32.60 -3.98
C GLU A 195 8.31 31.21 -4.58
N TRP A 196 7.83 30.96 -5.79
CA TRP A 196 7.78 29.61 -6.36
C TRP A 196 9.15 28.91 -6.42
N GLU A 197 10.25 29.63 -6.75
CA GLU A 197 11.59 29.05 -6.84
C GLU A 197 12.08 28.52 -5.48
N ALA A 198 11.95 29.36 -4.45
CA ALA A 198 12.31 28.98 -3.10
C ALA A 198 11.49 27.79 -2.59
N ARG A 199 10.19 27.78 -2.89
CA ARG A 199 9.29 26.68 -2.53
C ARG A 199 9.61 25.39 -3.27
N VAL A 200 9.97 25.48 -4.56
CA VAL A 200 10.38 24.30 -5.34
C VAL A 200 11.66 23.69 -4.78
N LEU A 201 12.64 24.52 -4.45
CA LEU A 201 13.89 24.06 -3.86
C LEU A 201 13.65 23.40 -2.50
N GLN A 202 12.85 24.02 -1.63
CA GLN A 202 12.50 23.45 -0.33
C GLN A 202 11.74 22.13 -0.49
N LYS A 203 10.73 22.10 -1.36
CA LYS A 203 9.94 20.88 -1.63
C LYS A 203 10.83 19.75 -2.17
N ALA A 204 11.79 20.07 -3.03
CA ALA A 204 12.74 19.07 -3.53
C ALA A 204 13.58 18.46 -2.39
N ARG A 205 14.09 19.30 -1.47
CA ARG A 205 14.83 18.84 -0.29
C ARG A 205 14.02 17.93 0.60
N ASP A 206 12.73 18.23 0.79
CA ASP A 206 11.87 17.49 1.71
C ASP A 206 11.40 16.16 1.09
N TYR A 207 11.15 16.12 -0.21
CA TYR A 207 10.42 15.03 -0.86
C TYR A 207 11.25 14.20 -1.85
N ILE A 208 12.37 14.72 -2.37
CA ILE A 208 13.25 13.98 -3.29
C ILE A 208 14.44 13.39 -2.54
N LYS A 209 14.74 12.11 -2.79
CA LYS A 209 15.96 11.50 -2.29
C LYS A 209 17.15 12.06 -3.06
N TYR A 210 18.00 12.84 -2.37
CA TYR A 210 19.25 13.35 -2.92
C TYR A 210 20.32 12.26 -2.98
N ASP A 211 21.13 12.29 -4.02
CA ASP A 211 22.24 11.39 -4.29
C ASP A 211 23.35 12.10 -5.08
N ASN A 212 24.29 11.38 -5.66
CA ASN A 212 25.40 11.94 -6.42
C ASN A 212 24.97 12.73 -7.69
N VAL A 213 23.74 12.53 -8.16
CA VAL A 213 23.18 13.18 -9.36
C VAL A 213 22.16 14.25 -8.97
N TRP A 214 21.41 14.01 -7.91
CA TRP A 214 20.32 14.89 -7.45
C TRP A 214 20.71 15.62 -6.17
N GLY A 215 20.71 16.94 -6.23
CA GLY A 215 20.93 17.84 -5.12
C GLY A 215 20.46 19.25 -5.51
N ASP A 216 20.70 20.23 -4.64
CA ASP A 216 20.28 21.62 -4.85
C ASP A 216 20.76 22.20 -6.20
N ALA A 217 21.99 21.87 -6.62
CA ALA A 217 22.53 22.33 -7.90
C ALA A 217 21.68 21.82 -9.08
N LYS A 218 21.32 20.53 -9.05
CA LYS A 218 20.49 19.92 -10.10
C LYS A 218 19.06 20.47 -10.12
N VAL A 219 18.51 20.75 -8.95
CA VAL A 219 17.17 21.37 -8.83
C VAL A 219 17.22 22.79 -9.39
N LYS A 220 18.23 23.59 -9.06
CA LYS A 220 18.40 24.96 -9.58
C LYS A 220 18.63 24.99 -11.09
N GLU A 221 19.30 23.99 -11.65
CA GLU A 221 19.46 23.87 -13.11
C GLU A 221 18.13 23.69 -13.85
N LYS A 222 17.12 23.09 -13.16
CA LYS A 222 15.79 22.78 -13.73
C LYS A 222 14.75 23.88 -13.47
N ILE A 223 14.97 24.74 -12.50
CA ILE A 223 14.16 25.93 -12.20
C ILE A 223 14.43 27.04 -13.23
#